data_d6f9495904a92c7024edf4d876e5cef2
#
_entry.id   d6f9495904a92c7024edf4d876e5cef2
#
_cell.length_a   1.000
_cell.length_b   1.000
_cell.length_c   1.000
_cell.angle_alpha   90.00
_cell.angle_beta   90.00
_cell.angle_gamma   90.00
#
_symmetry.space_group_name_H-M   'P 1'
#
loop_
_entity.id
_entity.type
_entity.pdbx_description
1 polymer ?
#
loop_
_entity_poly.entity_id
_entity_poly.type
_entity_poly.pdbx_seq_one_letter_code
_entity_poly.pdbx_strand_id
1 'polypeptide(L)'
;HRVAGLESLPYCALQQSSTLFDHLHELLEDVDRSVQKAAQKCLIISAPVFPSATEETLRRELRVGDQLRRKSAFEALKQVADAWPEVAELHIDELIREEDGEIRGLAASLLSRLTRHKSATLWDLIGWCLEDESVTVRRHAARALVPLAEHAPKITQIALEIALFDVDEKVRSSALKASKKLDPNSFRMQRLILDGTRHSDRNVRISCIKMLPVIMVDAEVRIHATELRPQETDKEIIQLLENLMIDESLEGTEAEKNAFLAPAEKAPVDENSLATPPPSQTPVSEPEKRTIPTHPDPSRRPTQDEIFYGEEFDEEADDFI
;
A
#
# COMPACT_ATOMS: atom_id res chain seq x y z
N HIS A 1 -35.72 -0.22 33.25
CA HIS A 1 -35.27 -1.63 33.32
C HIS A 1 -34.62 -2.08 32.03
N ARG A 2 -35.22 -1.84 30.82
CA ARG A 2 -34.64 -2.27 29.50
C ARG A 2 -33.24 -1.68 29.26
N VAL A 3 -33.03 -0.38 29.54
CA VAL A 3 -31.73 0.30 29.39
C VAL A 3 -30.67 -0.37 30.28
N ALA A 4 -30.98 -0.55 31.57
CA ALA A 4 -30.04 -1.17 32.51
C ALA A 4 -29.70 -2.64 32.13
N GLY A 5 -30.69 -3.37 31.59
CA GLY A 5 -30.45 -4.71 31.05
C GLY A 5 -29.46 -4.70 29.87
N LEU A 6 -29.64 -3.79 28.90
CA LEU A 6 -28.75 -3.62 27.76
C LEU A 6 -27.33 -3.18 28.14
N GLU A 7 -27.20 -2.31 29.15
CA GLU A 7 -25.90 -1.87 29.63
C GLU A 7 -25.11 -2.98 30.34
N SER A 8 -25.81 -3.93 30.99
CA SER A 8 -25.17 -5.06 31.66
C SER A 8 -24.93 -6.27 30.75
N LEU A 9 -25.67 -6.40 29.64
CA LEU A 9 -25.66 -7.57 28.76
C LEU A 9 -24.26 -7.95 28.27
N PRO A 10 -23.40 -7.04 27.79
CA PRO A 10 -22.06 -7.38 27.32
C PRO A 10 -21.17 -8.05 28.39
N TYR A 11 -21.45 -7.78 29.65
CA TYR A 11 -20.65 -8.27 30.78
C TYR A 11 -21.20 -9.55 31.41
N CYS A 12 -22.48 -9.85 31.16
CA CYS A 12 -23.18 -11.01 31.74
C CYS A 12 -23.21 -12.23 30.80
N ALA A 13 -22.90 -12.02 29.51
CA ALA A 13 -23.11 -13.01 28.45
C ALA A 13 -22.02 -14.12 28.37
N LEU A 14 -21.40 -14.48 29.48
CA LEU A 14 -20.22 -15.38 29.46
C LEU A 14 -20.52 -16.85 29.07
N GLN A 15 -21.77 -17.34 29.04
CA GLN A 15 -22.05 -18.79 28.83
C GLN A 15 -23.17 -19.15 27.85
N GLN A 16 -24.04 -18.22 27.43
CA GLN A 16 -25.18 -18.53 26.54
C GLN A 16 -25.43 -17.35 25.57
N SER A 17 -24.45 -17.04 24.79
CA SER A 17 -24.43 -15.76 24.07
C SER A 17 -25.44 -15.65 22.90
N SER A 18 -25.84 -16.76 22.24
CA SER A 18 -26.72 -16.65 21.06
C SER A 18 -28.10 -16.12 21.42
N THR A 19 -28.76 -16.71 22.41
CA THR A 19 -30.15 -16.32 22.77
C THR A 19 -30.25 -14.94 23.43
N LEU A 20 -29.17 -14.44 24.02
CA LEU A 20 -29.17 -13.12 24.68
C LEU A 20 -29.22 -11.96 23.69
N PHE A 21 -28.76 -12.19 22.47
CA PHE A 21 -28.70 -11.18 21.41
C PHE A 21 -29.81 -11.34 20.35
N ASP A 22 -30.63 -12.40 20.41
CA ASP A 22 -31.69 -12.69 19.44
C ASP A 22 -32.67 -11.53 19.24
N HIS A 23 -32.98 -10.77 20.29
CA HIS A 23 -33.89 -9.64 20.26
C HIS A 23 -33.16 -8.27 20.17
N LEU A 24 -31.84 -8.25 20.02
CA LEU A 24 -31.11 -6.99 20.01
C LEU A 24 -31.56 -6.08 18.87
N HIS A 25 -31.90 -6.64 17.69
CA HIS A 25 -32.38 -5.91 16.53
C HIS A 25 -33.74 -5.22 16.80
N GLU A 26 -34.64 -5.84 17.59
CA GLU A 26 -35.92 -5.25 17.99
C GLU A 26 -35.70 -4.03 18.89
N LEU A 27 -34.71 -4.11 19.79
CA LEU A 27 -34.36 -3.03 20.72
C LEU A 27 -33.64 -1.87 20.00
N LEU A 28 -33.00 -2.12 18.88
CA LEU A 28 -32.44 -1.08 17.98
C LEU A 28 -33.55 -0.30 17.28
N GLU A 29 -34.75 -0.88 17.13
CA GLU A 29 -35.95 -0.25 16.55
C GLU A 29 -36.96 0.23 17.59
N ASP A 30 -36.62 0.18 18.90
CA ASP A 30 -37.52 0.59 19.98
C ASP A 30 -38.00 2.04 19.82
N VAL A 31 -39.24 2.30 20.21
CA VAL A 31 -39.82 3.66 20.18
C VAL A 31 -39.15 4.62 21.15
N ASP A 32 -38.53 4.12 22.21
CA ASP A 32 -37.79 4.93 23.18
C ASP A 32 -36.34 5.09 22.74
N ARG A 33 -35.96 6.32 22.43
CA ARG A 33 -34.59 6.71 22.00
C ARG A 33 -33.53 6.33 23.03
N SER A 34 -33.85 6.24 24.32
CA SER A 34 -32.89 5.83 25.34
C SER A 34 -32.57 4.34 25.23
N VAL A 35 -33.57 3.53 24.86
CA VAL A 35 -33.40 2.09 24.59
C VAL A 35 -32.60 1.90 23.29
N GLN A 36 -32.96 2.62 22.21
CA GLN A 36 -32.19 2.57 20.96
C GLN A 36 -30.70 2.85 21.19
N LYS A 37 -30.35 3.95 21.89
CA LYS A 37 -28.96 4.29 22.20
C LYS A 37 -28.25 3.24 23.05
N ALA A 38 -28.95 2.67 24.02
CA ALA A 38 -28.40 1.59 24.84
C ALA A 38 -28.16 0.31 24.00
N ALA A 39 -29.09 -0.03 23.08
CA ALA A 39 -28.94 -1.15 22.16
C ALA A 39 -27.77 -0.94 21.18
N GLN A 40 -27.62 0.25 20.61
CA GLN A 40 -26.47 0.59 19.75
C GLN A 40 -25.13 0.44 20.50
N LYS A 41 -25.06 0.94 21.73
CA LYS A 41 -23.88 0.80 22.57
C LYS A 41 -23.61 -0.66 22.93
N CYS A 42 -24.67 -1.42 23.23
CA CYS A 42 -24.59 -2.86 23.48
C CYS A 42 -24.01 -3.60 22.26
N LEU A 43 -24.48 -3.33 21.04
CA LEU A 43 -23.96 -3.92 19.82
C LEU A 43 -22.47 -3.62 19.63
N ILE A 44 -22.05 -2.37 19.79
CA ILE A 44 -20.64 -1.94 19.62
C ILE A 44 -19.71 -2.68 20.60
N ILE A 45 -20.14 -2.85 21.85
CA ILE A 45 -19.32 -3.51 22.88
C ILE A 45 -19.33 -5.04 22.70
N SER A 46 -20.48 -5.60 22.32
CA SER A 46 -20.67 -7.05 22.26
C SER A 46 -20.11 -7.69 20.99
N ALA A 47 -20.17 -7.00 19.86
CA ALA A 47 -19.75 -7.56 18.58
C ALA A 47 -18.30 -8.10 18.56
N PRO A 48 -17.28 -7.39 19.10
CA PRO A 48 -15.93 -7.93 19.15
C PRO A 48 -15.73 -9.04 20.17
N VAL A 49 -16.63 -9.18 21.15
CA VAL A 49 -16.56 -10.22 22.21
C VAL A 49 -17.32 -11.47 21.78
N PHE A 50 -18.47 -11.30 21.12
CA PHE A 50 -19.39 -12.35 20.69
C PHE A 50 -19.74 -12.24 19.20
N PRO A 51 -18.75 -12.33 18.29
CA PRO A 51 -18.95 -12.05 16.88
C PRO A 51 -20.04 -12.92 16.25
N SER A 52 -20.07 -14.23 16.55
CA SER A 52 -21.08 -15.14 16.03
C SER A 52 -22.50 -14.88 16.57
N ALA A 53 -22.61 -14.41 17.82
CA ALA A 53 -23.92 -14.15 18.43
C ALA A 53 -24.53 -12.82 17.94
N THR A 54 -23.71 -11.88 17.51
CA THR A 54 -24.14 -10.55 17.01
C THR A 54 -24.15 -10.48 15.50
N GLU A 55 -23.69 -11.53 14.80
CA GLU A 55 -23.49 -11.56 13.34
C GLU A 55 -24.76 -11.17 12.58
N GLU A 56 -25.88 -11.80 12.86
CA GLU A 56 -27.13 -11.55 12.15
C GLU A 56 -27.66 -10.13 12.38
N THR A 57 -27.59 -9.65 13.62
CA THR A 57 -27.97 -8.27 13.95
C THR A 57 -27.03 -7.28 13.22
N LEU A 58 -25.73 -7.54 13.23
CA LEU A 58 -24.75 -6.69 12.55
C LEU A 58 -24.99 -6.65 11.04
N ARG A 59 -25.18 -7.81 10.40
CA ARG A 59 -25.47 -7.94 8.98
C ARG A 59 -26.74 -7.17 8.59
N ARG A 60 -27.81 -7.31 9.37
CA ARG A 60 -29.07 -6.62 9.14
C ARG A 60 -28.91 -5.09 9.25
N GLU A 61 -28.33 -4.61 10.34
CA GLU A 61 -28.20 -3.17 10.60
C GLU A 61 -27.27 -2.46 9.61
N LEU A 62 -26.26 -3.14 9.08
CA LEU A 62 -25.38 -2.63 8.05
C LEU A 62 -26.12 -2.38 6.71
N ARG A 63 -27.11 -3.22 6.39
CA ARG A 63 -27.85 -3.16 5.10
C ARG A 63 -29.13 -2.34 5.19
N VAL A 64 -29.97 -2.65 6.17
CA VAL A 64 -31.35 -2.15 6.25
C VAL A 64 -31.53 -1.06 7.29
N GLY A 65 -30.60 -0.91 8.22
CA GLY A 65 -30.64 0.09 9.27
C GLY A 65 -30.74 1.53 8.73
N ASP A 66 -31.45 2.41 9.43
CA ASP A 66 -31.39 3.83 9.16
C ASP A 66 -29.96 4.37 9.34
N GLN A 67 -29.73 5.63 8.92
CA GLN A 67 -28.37 6.21 8.95
C GLN A 67 -27.69 6.11 10.32
N LEU A 68 -28.43 6.28 11.42
CA LEU A 68 -27.85 6.26 12.78
C LEU A 68 -27.53 4.82 13.20
N ARG A 69 -28.42 3.87 12.94
CA ARG A 69 -28.24 2.45 13.22
C ARG A 69 -27.09 1.88 12.38
N ARG A 70 -27.07 2.18 11.08
CA ARG A 70 -26.00 1.79 10.17
C ARG A 70 -24.64 2.30 10.64
N LYS A 71 -24.56 3.59 11.07
CA LYS A 71 -23.34 4.15 11.64
C LYS A 71 -22.86 3.39 12.89
N SER A 72 -23.78 3.01 13.77
CA SER A 72 -23.46 2.24 14.98
C SER A 72 -23.00 0.82 14.63
N ALA A 73 -23.62 0.18 13.63
CA ALA A 73 -23.23 -1.14 13.12
C ALA A 73 -21.82 -1.07 12.47
N PHE A 74 -21.51 -0.03 11.71
CA PHE A 74 -20.15 0.16 11.19
C PHE A 74 -19.12 0.40 12.29
N GLU A 75 -19.48 1.09 13.36
CA GLU A 75 -18.58 1.25 14.51
C GLU A 75 -18.34 -0.10 15.22
N ALA A 76 -19.38 -0.95 15.33
CA ALA A 76 -19.23 -2.30 15.81
C ALA A 76 -18.33 -3.14 14.87
N LEU A 77 -18.53 -3.09 13.55
CA LEU A 77 -17.72 -3.79 12.57
C LEU A 77 -16.23 -3.37 12.62
N LYS A 78 -15.93 -2.10 12.93
CA LYS A 78 -14.54 -1.65 13.15
C LYS A 78 -13.90 -2.39 14.33
N GLN A 79 -14.63 -2.57 15.42
CA GLN A 79 -14.13 -3.30 16.58
C GLN A 79 -13.97 -4.80 16.27
N VAL A 80 -14.88 -5.37 15.47
CA VAL A 80 -14.73 -6.73 14.94
C VAL A 80 -13.50 -6.86 14.05
N ALA A 81 -13.23 -5.89 13.17
CA ALA A 81 -12.06 -5.88 12.29
C ALA A 81 -10.73 -5.85 13.06
N ASP A 82 -10.70 -5.23 14.22
CA ASP A 82 -9.51 -5.20 15.07
C ASP A 82 -9.32 -6.51 15.87
N ALA A 83 -10.41 -7.21 16.23
CA ALA A 83 -10.39 -8.43 17.06
C ALA A 83 -10.45 -9.72 16.23
N TRP A 84 -11.25 -9.75 15.17
CA TRP A 84 -11.59 -10.89 14.33
C TRP A 84 -11.59 -10.49 12.85
N PRO A 85 -10.43 -10.21 12.28
CA PRO A 85 -10.33 -9.67 10.91
C PRO A 85 -10.93 -10.61 9.85
N GLU A 86 -10.87 -11.93 10.03
CA GLU A 86 -11.48 -12.91 9.11
C GLU A 86 -13.01 -12.77 9.09
N VAL A 87 -13.63 -12.51 10.24
CA VAL A 87 -15.09 -12.28 10.33
C VAL A 87 -15.45 -10.96 9.68
N ALA A 88 -14.66 -9.91 9.95
CA ALA A 88 -14.89 -8.60 9.33
C ALA A 88 -14.72 -8.64 7.81
N GLU A 89 -13.76 -9.41 7.30
CA GLU A 89 -13.53 -9.60 5.87
C GLU A 89 -14.75 -10.16 5.16
N LEU A 90 -15.44 -11.15 5.74
CA LEU A 90 -16.68 -11.71 5.19
C LEU A 90 -17.77 -10.64 5.09
N HIS A 91 -17.98 -9.85 6.12
CA HIS A 91 -18.96 -8.75 6.09
C HIS A 91 -18.58 -7.68 5.05
N ILE A 92 -17.31 -7.35 4.94
CA ILE A 92 -16.81 -6.35 3.98
C ILE A 92 -16.98 -6.86 2.55
N ASP A 93 -16.69 -8.13 2.27
CA ASP A 93 -16.92 -8.76 0.95
C ASP A 93 -18.39 -8.67 0.53
N GLU A 94 -19.32 -8.94 1.45
CA GLU A 94 -20.74 -8.77 1.17
C GLU A 94 -21.15 -7.32 0.90
N LEU A 95 -20.66 -6.38 1.72
CA LEU A 95 -21.04 -4.96 1.64
C LEU A 95 -20.44 -4.21 0.45
N ILE A 96 -19.28 -4.63 -0.04
CA ILE A 96 -18.66 -4.07 -1.26
C ILE A 96 -19.48 -4.38 -2.51
N ARG A 97 -20.32 -5.43 -2.47
CA ARG A 97 -21.19 -5.84 -3.58
C ARG A 97 -22.57 -5.18 -3.56
N GLU A 98 -22.86 -4.34 -2.56
CA GLU A 98 -24.15 -3.64 -2.47
C GLU A 98 -24.29 -2.56 -3.56
N GLU A 99 -25.53 -2.33 -4.02
CA GLU A 99 -25.81 -1.30 -5.02
C GLU A 99 -25.55 0.12 -4.49
N ASP A 100 -25.75 0.33 -3.17
CA ASP A 100 -25.59 1.61 -2.52
C ASP A 100 -24.09 1.97 -2.36
N GLY A 101 -23.63 2.97 -3.10
CA GLY A 101 -22.26 3.45 -3.05
C GLY A 101 -21.83 4.01 -1.69
N GLU A 102 -22.76 4.44 -0.82
CA GLU A 102 -22.44 4.84 0.55
C GLU A 102 -22.06 3.63 1.39
N ILE A 103 -22.82 2.52 1.25
CA ILE A 103 -22.52 1.26 1.95
C ILE A 103 -21.17 0.72 1.49
N ARG A 104 -20.92 0.67 0.16
CA ARG A 104 -19.62 0.25 -0.37
C ARG A 104 -18.49 1.14 0.15
N GLY A 105 -18.71 2.46 0.21
CA GLY A 105 -17.71 3.42 0.72
C GLY A 105 -17.38 3.21 2.20
N LEU A 106 -18.38 2.93 3.03
CA LEU A 106 -18.19 2.60 4.44
C LEU A 106 -17.41 1.29 4.59
N ALA A 107 -17.77 0.25 3.83
CA ALA A 107 -17.05 -1.03 3.82
C ALA A 107 -15.58 -0.84 3.39
N ALA A 108 -15.34 -0.16 2.28
CA ALA A 108 -14.00 0.14 1.79
C ALA A 108 -13.15 0.94 2.80
N SER A 109 -13.77 1.74 3.66
CA SER A 109 -13.06 2.49 4.71
C SER A 109 -12.36 1.59 5.74
N LEU A 110 -12.78 0.33 5.86
CA LEU A 110 -12.22 -0.65 6.79
C LEU A 110 -11.05 -1.45 6.19
N LEU A 111 -10.87 -1.44 4.87
CA LEU A 111 -9.82 -2.20 4.19
C LEU A 111 -8.43 -1.95 4.77
N SER A 112 -8.11 -0.68 5.10
CA SER A 112 -6.80 -0.33 5.67
C SER A 112 -6.51 -0.99 7.03
N ARG A 113 -7.54 -1.37 7.80
CA ARG A 113 -7.38 -2.08 9.07
C ARG A 113 -6.99 -3.54 8.85
N LEU A 114 -7.50 -4.14 7.79
CA LEU A 114 -7.29 -5.53 7.45
C LEU A 114 -5.96 -5.81 6.75
N THR A 115 -5.24 -4.79 6.29
CA THR A 115 -3.99 -4.97 5.51
C THR A 115 -2.89 -5.75 6.21
N ARG A 116 -2.93 -5.86 7.55
CA ARG A 116 -2.02 -6.72 8.33
C ARG A 116 -2.32 -8.21 8.18
N HIS A 117 -3.56 -8.54 7.78
CA HIS A 117 -3.95 -9.88 7.43
C HIS A 117 -3.53 -10.16 5.99
N LYS A 118 -2.70 -11.17 5.80
CA LYS A 118 -2.27 -11.63 4.48
C LYS A 118 -3.34 -12.56 3.90
N SER A 119 -4.46 -11.99 3.47
CA SER A 119 -5.57 -12.70 2.85
C SER A 119 -5.64 -12.37 1.37
N ALA A 120 -5.72 -13.39 0.52
CA ALA A 120 -5.92 -13.22 -0.92
C ALA A 120 -7.25 -12.50 -1.20
N THR A 121 -8.31 -12.84 -0.48
CA THR A 121 -9.62 -12.19 -0.61
C THR A 121 -9.53 -10.68 -0.38
N LEU A 122 -8.75 -10.24 0.62
CA LEU A 122 -8.55 -8.82 0.88
C LEU A 122 -7.89 -8.10 -0.30
N TRP A 123 -6.95 -8.76 -0.97
CA TRP A 123 -6.28 -8.18 -2.15
C TRP A 123 -7.25 -7.98 -3.30
N ASP A 124 -8.10 -8.98 -3.57
CA ASP A 124 -9.16 -8.89 -4.58
C ASP A 124 -10.17 -7.79 -4.23
N LEU A 125 -10.56 -7.67 -2.95
CA LEU A 125 -11.46 -6.60 -2.49
C LEU A 125 -10.86 -5.20 -2.72
N ILE A 126 -9.58 -5.02 -2.45
CA ILE A 126 -8.89 -3.76 -2.72
C ILE A 126 -8.87 -3.47 -4.24
N GLY A 127 -8.58 -4.48 -5.07
CA GLY A 127 -8.60 -4.38 -6.53
C GLY A 127 -9.97 -3.92 -7.04
N TRP A 128 -11.04 -4.59 -6.67
CA TRP A 128 -12.41 -4.22 -7.06
C TRP A 128 -12.81 -2.82 -6.59
N CYS A 129 -12.44 -2.46 -5.36
CA CYS A 129 -12.72 -1.11 -4.85
C CYS A 129 -11.93 -0.01 -5.57
N LEU A 130 -10.76 -0.30 -6.14
CA LEU A 130 -10.01 0.67 -6.95
C LEU A 130 -10.68 0.94 -8.31
N GLU A 131 -11.47 0.00 -8.82
CA GLU A 131 -12.22 0.11 -10.07
C GLU A 131 -13.69 0.54 -9.87
N ASP A 132 -14.12 0.80 -8.62
CA ASP A 132 -15.49 1.19 -8.30
C ASP A 132 -15.88 2.51 -8.98
N GLU A 133 -17.13 2.61 -9.41
CA GLU A 133 -17.70 3.84 -9.98
C GLU A 133 -17.70 5.02 -8.99
N SER A 134 -17.90 4.71 -7.68
CA SER A 134 -17.89 5.71 -6.61
C SER A 134 -16.47 6.15 -6.27
N VAL A 135 -16.18 7.42 -6.45
CA VAL A 135 -14.88 8.01 -6.09
C VAL A 135 -14.56 7.84 -4.60
N THR A 136 -15.56 7.78 -3.74
CA THR A 136 -15.37 7.57 -2.30
C THR A 136 -14.81 6.19 -2.01
N VAL A 137 -15.33 5.15 -2.67
CA VAL A 137 -14.83 3.77 -2.58
C VAL A 137 -13.39 3.70 -3.06
N ARG A 138 -13.08 4.23 -4.25
CA ARG A 138 -11.72 4.25 -4.80
C ARG A 138 -10.72 4.97 -3.89
N ARG A 139 -11.12 6.10 -3.27
CA ARG A 139 -10.28 6.84 -2.31
C ARG A 139 -9.97 6.02 -1.06
N HIS A 140 -10.92 5.25 -0.55
CA HIS A 140 -10.69 4.38 0.60
C HIS A 140 -9.77 3.21 0.25
N ALA A 141 -9.99 2.56 -0.89
CA ALA A 141 -9.12 1.51 -1.39
C ALA A 141 -7.67 2.00 -1.60
N ALA A 142 -7.49 3.16 -2.23
CA ALA A 142 -6.18 3.75 -2.43
C ALA A 142 -5.45 4.10 -1.11
N ARG A 143 -6.18 4.50 -0.06
CA ARG A 143 -5.59 4.70 1.28
C ARG A 143 -5.09 3.38 1.88
N ALA A 144 -5.77 2.27 1.60
CA ALA A 144 -5.36 0.95 2.08
C ALA A 144 -4.04 0.48 1.42
N LEU A 145 -3.67 0.98 0.25
CA LEU A 145 -2.40 0.66 -0.41
C LEU A 145 -1.19 1.11 0.43
N VAL A 146 -1.31 2.16 1.24
CA VAL A 146 -0.19 2.69 2.02
C VAL A 146 0.29 1.70 3.09
N PRO A 147 -0.56 1.14 3.97
CA PRO A 147 -0.15 0.07 4.87
C PRO A 147 0.06 -1.26 4.13
N LEU A 148 -0.66 -1.53 3.02
CA LEU A 148 -0.48 -2.74 2.22
C LEU A 148 0.94 -2.85 1.65
N ALA A 149 1.55 -1.73 1.24
CA ALA A 149 2.91 -1.70 0.72
C ALA A 149 3.96 -2.27 1.70
N GLU A 150 3.71 -2.22 3.01
CA GLU A 150 4.58 -2.79 4.03
C GLU A 150 4.38 -4.31 4.20
N HIS A 151 3.18 -4.82 3.92
CA HIS A 151 2.80 -6.21 4.20
C HIS A 151 2.76 -7.08 2.96
N ALA A 152 2.41 -6.51 1.80
CA ALA A 152 2.29 -7.20 0.52
C ALA A 152 2.80 -6.29 -0.62
N PRO A 153 4.13 -6.05 -0.73
CA PRO A 153 4.69 -5.10 -1.70
C PRO A 153 4.41 -5.48 -3.16
N LYS A 154 4.46 -6.78 -3.53
CA LYS A 154 4.17 -7.25 -4.89
C LYS A 154 2.72 -6.92 -5.30
N ILE A 155 1.75 -7.22 -4.43
CA ILE A 155 0.33 -6.92 -4.66
C ILE A 155 0.09 -5.42 -4.78
N THR A 156 0.74 -4.64 -3.93
CA THR A 156 0.65 -3.18 -4.00
C THR A 156 1.15 -2.65 -5.34
N GLN A 157 2.23 -3.20 -5.89
CA GLN A 157 2.74 -2.81 -7.22
C GLN A 157 1.69 -3.03 -8.32
N ILE A 158 0.97 -4.15 -8.29
CA ILE A 158 -0.13 -4.43 -9.23
C ILE A 158 -1.25 -3.40 -9.07
N ALA A 159 -1.71 -3.17 -7.85
CA ALA A 159 -2.77 -2.21 -7.56
C ALA A 159 -2.42 -0.76 -7.92
N LEU A 160 -1.13 -0.41 -7.89
CA LEU A 160 -0.65 0.92 -8.30
C LEU A 160 -0.83 1.20 -9.78
N GLU A 161 -0.89 0.19 -10.64
CA GLU A 161 -1.15 0.36 -12.09
C GLU A 161 -2.52 0.99 -12.33
N ILE A 162 -3.49 0.69 -11.48
CA ILE A 162 -4.83 1.29 -11.53
C ILE A 162 -4.83 2.64 -10.81
N ALA A 163 -4.34 2.67 -9.57
CA ALA A 163 -4.49 3.82 -8.68
C ALA A 163 -3.66 5.06 -9.08
N LEU A 164 -2.50 4.90 -9.73
CA LEU A 164 -1.66 6.02 -10.19
C LEU A 164 -2.27 6.77 -11.37
N PHE A 165 -3.12 6.11 -12.15
CA PHE A 165 -3.74 6.68 -13.34
C PHE A 165 -5.22 7.03 -13.12
N ASP A 166 -5.73 6.96 -11.89
CA ASP A 166 -7.09 7.34 -11.56
C ASP A 166 -7.34 8.83 -11.89
N VAL A 167 -8.57 9.13 -12.32
CA VAL A 167 -9.01 10.51 -12.59
C VAL A 167 -9.01 11.38 -11.34
N ASP A 168 -9.20 10.79 -10.16
CA ASP A 168 -9.26 11.51 -8.89
C ASP A 168 -7.87 11.75 -8.28
N GLU A 169 -7.56 13.00 -7.98
CA GLU A 169 -6.28 13.41 -7.43
C GLU A 169 -5.94 12.77 -6.08
N LYS A 170 -6.96 12.52 -5.22
CA LYS A 170 -6.74 11.93 -3.89
C LYS A 170 -6.39 10.45 -4.00
N VAL A 171 -6.93 9.75 -5.00
CA VAL A 171 -6.57 8.36 -5.32
C VAL A 171 -5.10 8.34 -5.74
N ARG A 172 -4.71 9.15 -6.73
CA ARG A 172 -3.33 9.25 -7.20
C ARG A 172 -2.35 9.63 -6.07
N SER A 173 -2.73 10.62 -5.24
CA SER A 173 -1.89 11.03 -4.09
C SER A 173 -1.65 9.92 -3.08
N SER A 174 -2.67 9.09 -2.82
CA SER A 174 -2.53 7.92 -1.94
C SER A 174 -1.65 6.84 -2.58
N ALA A 175 -1.82 6.59 -3.87
CA ALA A 175 -0.96 5.68 -4.64
C ALA A 175 0.51 6.12 -4.62
N LEU A 176 0.79 7.42 -4.81
CA LEU A 176 2.15 7.98 -4.70
C LEU A 176 2.74 7.84 -3.31
N LYS A 177 1.92 7.91 -2.25
CA LYS A 177 2.40 7.65 -0.88
C LYS A 177 2.76 6.17 -0.69
N ALA A 178 1.97 5.27 -1.26
CA ALA A 178 2.24 3.84 -1.21
C ALA A 178 3.50 3.49 -2.01
N SER A 179 3.68 4.07 -3.22
CA SER A 179 4.83 3.82 -4.07
C SER A 179 6.18 4.16 -3.41
N LYS A 180 6.21 5.22 -2.57
CA LYS A 180 7.41 5.60 -1.81
C LYS A 180 7.87 4.58 -0.76
N LYS A 181 7.00 3.63 -0.40
CA LYS A 181 7.32 2.54 0.55
C LYS A 181 7.79 1.27 -0.14
N LEU A 182 7.68 1.21 -1.46
CA LEU A 182 8.13 0.07 -2.26
C LEU A 182 9.60 0.20 -2.63
N ASP A 183 10.19 -0.92 -3.06
CA ASP A 183 11.55 -0.91 -3.56
C ASP A 183 11.66 -0.03 -4.82
N PRO A 184 12.45 1.06 -4.78
CA PRO A 184 12.62 1.94 -5.94
C PRO A 184 13.36 1.25 -7.10
N ASN A 185 14.10 0.17 -6.84
CA ASN A 185 14.82 -0.58 -7.86
C ASN A 185 13.93 -1.63 -8.57
N SER A 186 12.66 -1.76 -8.16
CA SER A 186 11.73 -2.66 -8.85
C SER A 186 11.51 -2.20 -10.29
N PHE A 187 11.86 -3.05 -11.25
CA PHE A 187 11.69 -2.79 -12.68
C PHE A 187 10.24 -2.41 -13.03
N ARG A 188 9.27 -3.13 -12.45
CA ARG A 188 7.84 -2.84 -12.65
C ARG A 188 7.48 -1.43 -12.20
N MET A 189 8.00 -1.02 -11.03
CA MET A 189 7.75 0.32 -10.48
C MET A 189 8.39 1.41 -11.34
N GLN A 190 9.63 1.23 -11.76
CA GLN A 190 10.33 2.17 -12.64
C GLN A 190 9.57 2.33 -13.96
N ARG A 191 9.19 1.22 -14.60
CA ARG A 191 8.43 1.23 -15.85
C ARG A 191 7.10 1.98 -15.70
N LEU A 192 6.34 1.69 -14.64
CA LEU A 192 5.05 2.34 -14.36
C LEU A 192 5.19 3.87 -14.24
N ILE A 193 6.19 4.35 -13.50
CA ILE A 193 6.43 5.78 -13.35
C ILE A 193 6.90 6.41 -14.67
N LEU A 194 7.79 5.75 -15.41
CA LEU A 194 8.25 6.22 -16.72
C LEU A 194 7.09 6.34 -17.72
N ASP A 195 6.21 5.34 -17.80
CA ASP A 195 5.01 5.40 -18.65
C ASP A 195 4.09 6.56 -18.23
N GLY A 196 3.94 6.77 -16.93
CA GLY A 196 3.15 7.87 -16.38
C GLY A 196 3.69 9.27 -16.70
N THR A 197 4.99 9.44 -16.97
CA THR A 197 5.54 10.74 -17.39
C THR A 197 5.05 11.20 -18.76
N ARG A 198 4.53 10.28 -19.58
CA ARG A 198 3.95 10.53 -20.92
C ARG A 198 2.43 10.42 -20.96
N HIS A 199 1.78 10.31 -19.82
CA HIS A 199 0.33 10.15 -19.73
C HIS A 199 -0.42 11.38 -20.27
N SER A 200 -1.62 11.18 -20.83
CA SER A 200 -2.47 12.27 -21.37
C SER A 200 -2.89 13.26 -20.28
N ASP A 201 -3.22 12.78 -19.08
CA ASP A 201 -3.60 13.63 -17.95
C ASP A 201 -2.37 14.37 -17.38
N ARG A 202 -2.49 15.70 -17.32
CA ARG A 202 -1.46 16.60 -16.80
C ARG A 202 -1.01 16.26 -15.37
N ASN A 203 -1.97 15.97 -14.50
CA ASN A 203 -1.68 15.74 -13.08
C ASN A 203 -0.96 14.41 -12.84
N VAL A 204 -1.24 13.40 -13.69
CA VAL A 204 -0.50 12.14 -13.72
C VAL A 204 0.96 12.41 -14.10
N ARG A 205 1.20 13.16 -15.20
CA ARG A 205 2.56 13.52 -15.62
C ARG A 205 3.34 14.21 -14.51
N ILE A 206 2.75 15.27 -13.89
CA ILE A 206 3.39 15.99 -12.78
C ILE A 206 3.76 15.04 -11.64
N SER A 207 2.83 14.14 -11.28
CA SER A 207 3.03 13.21 -10.18
C SER A 207 4.16 12.22 -10.46
N CYS A 208 4.21 11.68 -11.68
CA CYS A 208 5.25 10.74 -12.09
C CYS A 208 6.62 11.43 -12.27
N ILE A 209 6.67 12.62 -12.82
CA ILE A 209 7.92 13.40 -12.95
C ILE A 209 8.51 13.70 -11.56
N LYS A 210 7.69 14.05 -10.57
CA LYS A 210 8.13 14.24 -9.17
C LYS A 210 8.66 12.96 -8.51
N MET A 211 8.33 11.79 -9.06
CA MET A 211 8.83 10.50 -8.56
C MET A 211 10.15 10.07 -9.20
N LEU A 212 10.56 10.64 -10.33
CA LEU A 212 11.79 10.25 -11.02
C LEU A 212 13.03 10.21 -10.10
N PRO A 213 13.29 11.24 -9.25
CA PRO A 213 14.45 11.21 -8.35
C PRO A 213 14.40 10.13 -7.27
N VAL A 214 13.23 9.53 -7.04
CA VAL A 214 13.05 8.45 -6.06
C VAL A 214 13.39 7.09 -6.65
N ILE A 215 13.15 6.90 -7.97
CA ILE A 215 13.26 5.60 -8.64
C ILE A 215 14.49 5.47 -9.54
N MET A 216 15.21 6.55 -9.80
CA MET A 216 16.34 6.59 -10.74
C MET A 216 17.49 7.38 -10.13
N VAL A 217 18.71 7.12 -10.61
CA VAL A 217 19.88 7.93 -10.26
C VAL A 217 19.87 9.26 -10.99
N ASP A 218 20.47 10.30 -10.42
CA ASP A 218 20.41 11.67 -10.93
C ASP A 218 20.80 11.82 -12.41
N ALA A 219 21.80 11.04 -12.86
CA ALA A 219 22.23 11.06 -14.27
C ALA A 219 21.12 10.58 -15.21
N GLU A 220 20.40 9.52 -14.86
CA GLU A 220 19.28 8.97 -15.63
C GLU A 220 18.08 9.90 -15.60
N VAL A 221 17.79 10.51 -14.43
CA VAL A 221 16.76 11.54 -14.28
C VAL A 221 16.98 12.69 -15.24
N ARG A 222 18.23 13.22 -15.32
CA ARG A 222 18.58 14.30 -16.24
C ARG A 222 18.40 13.90 -17.70
N ILE A 223 18.83 12.70 -18.09
CA ILE A 223 18.64 12.20 -19.45
C ILE A 223 17.16 12.15 -19.79
N HIS A 224 16.33 11.53 -18.91
CA HIS A 224 14.91 11.39 -19.14
C HIS A 224 14.18 12.75 -19.16
N ALA A 225 14.55 13.67 -18.28
CA ALA A 225 14.02 15.05 -18.29
C ALA A 225 14.37 15.79 -19.59
N THR A 226 15.58 15.59 -20.11
CA THR A 226 16.03 16.18 -21.38
C THR A 226 15.23 15.65 -22.56
N GLU A 227 14.86 14.36 -22.56
CA GLU A 227 14.02 13.74 -23.60
C GLU A 227 12.57 14.21 -23.55
N LEU A 228 12.01 14.43 -22.35
CA LEU A 228 10.62 14.86 -22.16
C LEU A 228 10.43 16.36 -22.47
N ARG A 229 11.39 17.19 -22.15
CA ARG A 229 11.31 18.66 -22.24
C ARG A 229 10.84 19.19 -23.61
N PRO A 230 11.32 18.70 -24.77
CA PRO A 230 10.86 19.17 -26.08
C PRO A 230 9.42 18.78 -26.42
N GLN A 231 8.88 17.73 -25.76
CA GLN A 231 7.55 17.18 -26.03
C GLN A 231 6.48 17.84 -25.15
N GLU A 232 6.88 18.55 -24.10
CA GLU A 232 5.96 19.12 -23.12
C GLU A 232 5.63 20.59 -23.47
N THR A 233 4.36 20.94 -23.28
CA THR A 233 3.83 22.27 -23.54
C THR A 233 3.34 22.98 -22.27
N ASP A 234 3.13 22.27 -21.19
CA ASP A 234 2.70 22.82 -19.92
C ASP A 234 3.85 23.49 -19.19
N LYS A 235 3.64 24.76 -18.84
CA LYS A 235 4.69 25.61 -18.24
C LYS A 235 5.18 25.10 -16.88
N GLU A 236 4.29 24.51 -16.06
CA GLU A 236 4.67 23.98 -14.75
C GLU A 236 5.50 22.72 -14.90
N ILE A 237 5.12 21.85 -15.83
CA ILE A 237 5.88 20.62 -16.12
C ILE A 237 7.25 20.98 -16.73
N ILE A 238 7.29 21.95 -17.63
CA ILE A 238 8.54 22.45 -18.19
C ILE A 238 9.47 22.92 -17.09
N GLN A 239 8.97 23.73 -16.15
CA GLN A 239 9.79 24.22 -15.03
C GLN A 239 10.27 23.08 -14.13
N LEU A 240 9.42 22.05 -13.88
CA LEU A 240 9.83 20.86 -13.12
C LEU A 240 10.94 20.09 -13.82
N LEU A 241 10.82 19.89 -15.14
CA LEU A 241 11.84 19.20 -15.94
C LEU A 241 13.15 20.00 -15.98
N GLU A 242 13.08 21.31 -16.16
CA GLU A 242 14.26 22.20 -16.13
C GLU A 242 14.98 22.12 -14.77
N ASN A 243 14.24 22.11 -13.66
CA ASN A 243 14.83 21.95 -12.34
C ASN A 243 15.54 20.57 -12.18
N LEU A 244 15.00 19.50 -12.77
CA LEU A 244 15.62 18.18 -12.74
C LEU A 244 16.85 18.06 -13.66
N MET A 245 17.01 18.96 -14.63
CA MET A 245 18.16 19.00 -15.52
C MET A 245 19.36 19.76 -14.93
N ILE A 246 19.15 20.56 -13.88
CA ILE A 246 20.22 21.31 -13.22
C ILE A 246 21.12 20.32 -12.46
N ASP A 247 22.42 20.38 -12.74
CA ASP A 247 23.41 19.60 -12.02
C ASP A 247 23.87 20.39 -10.79
N GLU A 248 23.28 20.13 -9.62
CA GLU A 248 23.68 20.79 -8.37
C GLU A 248 25.16 20.52 -8.00
N SER A 249 25.76 19.46 -8.54
CA SER A 249 27.17 19.16 -8.34
C SER A 249 28.10 20.14 -9.07
N LEU A 250 27.60 20.91 -10.09
CA LEU A 250 28.36 21.93 -10.82
C LEU A 250 28.22 23.32 -10.18
N GLU A 251 27.31 23.52 -9.24
CA GLU A 251 27.25 24.74 -8.42
C GLU A 251 28.21 24.72 -7.22
N GLY A 252 28.97 23.64 -7.09
CA GLY A 252 30.11 23.54 -6.15
C GLY A 252 31.17 24.58 -6.44
N THR A 253 31.05 25.68 -5.72
CA THR A 253 32.08 26.61 -5.32
C THR A 253 32.71 27.50 -6.43
N GLU A 254 32.21 28.73 -6.52
CA GLU A 254 33.04 29.83 -7.00
C GLU A 254 34.43 29.91 -6.29
N ALA A 255 34.53 29.28 -5.09
CA ALA A 255 35.79 29.15 -4.36
C ALA A 255 36.78 28.20 -5.07
N GLU A 256 36.33 27.11 -5.73
CA GLU A 256 37.22 26.23 -6.51
C GLU A 256 37.61 26.83 -7.87
N LYS A 257 36.76 27.62 -8.50
CA LYS A 257 37.09 28.32 -9.72
C LYS A 257 38.21 29.37 -9.50
N ASN A 258 38.23 30.00 -8.34
CA ASN A 258 39.29 30.98 -7.98
C ASN A 258 40.59 30.29 -7.54
N ALA A 259 40.55 29.02 -7.08
CA ALA A 259 41.77 28.25 -6.76
C ALA A 259 42.56 27.83 -8.02
N PHE A 260 41.90 27.71 -9.17
CA PHE A 260 42.56 27.33 -10.44
C PHE A 260 43.23 28.52 -11.17
N LEU A 261 42.98 29.78 -10.75
CA LEU A 261 43.53 30.98 -11.34
C LEU A 261 44.66 31.63 -10.54
N ALA A 262 45.12 31.00 -9.45
CA ALA A 262 46.30 31.46 -8.72
C ALA A 262 47.57 31.03 -9.44
N PRO A 263 48.52 31.95 -9.74
CA PRO A 263 49.77 31.59 -10.40
C PRO A 263 50.59 30.68 -9.49
N ALA A 264 51.09 29.56 -10.04
CA ALA A 264 51.93 28.60 -9.37
C ALA A 264 53.22 29.25 -8.85
N GLU A 265 53.30 29.49 -7.55
CA GLU A 265 54.58 29.74 -6.88
C GLU A 265 55.40 28.44 -6.88
N LYS A 266 56.62 28.57 -7.44
CA LYS A 266 57.59 27.50 -7.53
C LYS A 266 58.03 27.07 -6.11
N ALA A 267 57.69 25.87 -5.71
CA ALA A 267 58.26 25.24 -4.54
C ALA A 267 59.66 24.70 -4.85
N PRO A 268 60.63 24.76 -3.90
CA PRO A 268 62.02 24.32 -4.10
C PRO A 268 62.10 22.79 -4.21
N VAL A 269 62.97 22.32 -5.09
CA VAL A 269 63.30 20.94 -5.34
C VAL A 269 64.18 20.45 -4.21
N ASP A 270 63.76 19.54 -3.35
CA ASP A 270 64.60 18.76 -2.47
C ASP A 270 65.03 17.47 -3.15
N GLU A 271 66.29 17.42 -3.57
CA GLU A 271 66.99 16.20 -3.96
C GLU A 271 67.37 15.44 -2.67
N ASN A 272 66.62 14.47 -2.28
CA ASN A 272 67.10 13.23 -1.60
C ASN A 272 65.93 12.43 -1.03
N SER A 273 65.52 11.42 -1.73
CA SER A 273 64.91 10.23 -1.08
C SER A 273 65.12 9.00 -1.95
N LEU A 274 66.05 8.18 -1.48
CA LEU A 274 66.38 6.86 -2.00
C LEU A 274 65.19 5.91 -1.99
N ALA A 275 65.15 5.13 -3.03
CA ALA A 275 64.20 4.04 -3.31
C ALA A 275 64.13 2.97 -2.21
N THR A 276 62.94 2.58 -1.83
CA THR A 276 62.66 1.28 -1.19
C THR A 276 61.78 0.41 -2.11
N PRO A 277 62.10 -0.90 -2.26
CA PRO A 277 61.40 -1.78 -3.17
C PRO A 277 60.01 -2.19 -2.62
N PRO A 278 59.05 -2.60 -3.48
CA PRO A 278 57.71 -2.97 -3.07
C PRO A 278 57.68 -4.35 -2.39
N PRO A 279 56.77 -4.58 -1.42
CA PRO A 279 56.61 -5.89 -0.77
C PRO A 279 55.92 -6.89 -1.69
N SER A 280 56.36 -8.13 -1.55
CA SER A 280 55.98 -9.34 -2.25
C SER A 280 54.45 -9.62 -2.18
N GLN A 281 53.93 -10.02 -3.30
CA GLN A 281 52.56 -10.53 -3.47
C GLN A 281 52.39 -11.87 -2.76
N THR A 282 51.43 -11.98 -1.87
CA THR A 282 50.90 -13.25 -1.37
C THR A 282 49.93 -13.85 -2.39
N PRO A 283 49.90 -15.18 -2.54
CA PRO A 283 49.10 -15.84 -3.57
C PRO A 283 47.59 -15.78 -3.25
N VAL A 284 46.85 -15.42 -4.26
CA VAL A 284 45.38 -15.46 -4.29
C VAL A 284 44.94 -16.90 -4.25
N SER A 285 44.13 -17.30 -3.26
CA SER A 285 43.43 -18.57 -3.20
C SER A 285 42.33 -18.64 -4.28
N GLU A 286 42.31 -19.73 -5.01
CA GLU A 286 41.31 -20.06 -6.00
C GLU A 286 39.90 -20.06 -5.41
N PRO A 287 38.85 -19.61 -6.15
CA PRO A 287 37.47 -19.69 -5.69
C PRO A 287 36.99 -21.15 -5.73
N GLU A 288 36.46 -21.61 -4.61
CA GLU A 288 35.74 -22.89 -4.51
C GLU A 288 34.62 -22.96 -5.54
N LYS A 289 34.63 -24.04 -6.34
CA LYS A 289 33.57 -24.42 -7.27
C LYS A 289 32.28 -24.69 -6.48
N ARG A 290 31.29 -23.81 -6.60
CA ARG A 290 29.94 -24.11 -6.18
C ARG A 290 29.37 -25.23 -7.06
N THR A 291 29.14 -26.38 -6.46
CA THR A 291 28.42 -27.50 -7.06
C THR A 291 26.95 -27.09 -7.20
N ILE A 292 26.46 -27.09 -8.44
CA ILE A 292 25.05 -26.93 -8.78
C ILE A 292 24.31 -28.17 -8.23
N PRO A 293 23.22 -28.03 -7.46
CA PRO A 293 22.44 -29.19 -7.02
C PRO A 293 21.79 -29.86 -8.24
N THR A 294 22.09 -31.13 -8.43
CA THR A 294 21.40 -32.03 -9.38
C THR A 294 19.97 -32.25 -8.91
N HIS A 295 19.05 -32.34 -9.86
CA HIS A 295 17.62 -32.64 -9.82
C HIS A 295 17.04 -33.14 -8.47
N PRO A 296 15.86 -32.62 -8.07
CA PRO A 296 15.16 -33.09 -6.88
C PRO A 296 14.76 -34.56 -7.01
N ASP A 297 14.90 -35.28 -5.92
CA ASP A 297 14.51 -36.69 -5.78
C ASP A 297 12.98 -36.83 -5.99
N PRO A 298 12.49 -37.58 -6.98
CA PRO A 298 11.07 -37.71 -7.28
C PRO A 298 10.24 -38.42 -6.18
N SER A 299 10.90 -38.94 -5.14
CA SER A 299 10.23 -39.62 -4.03
C SER A 299 9.91 -38.69 -2.84
N ARG A 300 10.37 -37.44 -2.84
CA ARG A 300 10.13 -36.46 -1.76
C ARG A 300 8.85 -35.68 -2.03
N ARG A 301 7.89 -35.76 -1.13
CA ARG A 301 6.72 -34.84 -1.18
C ARG A 301 7.19 -33.42 -0.83
N PRO A 302 6.88 -32.44 -1.67
CA PRO A 302 7.22 -31.05 -1.38
C PRO A 302 6.51 -30.57 -0.10
N THR A 303 7.18 -29.74 0.67
CA THR A 303 6.58 -29.06 1.82
C THR A 303 5.59 -27.98 1.33
N GLN A 304 4.66 -27.56 2.20
CA GLN A 304 3.66 -26.55 1.87
C GLN A 304 4.27 -25.24 1.35
N ASP A 305 5.47 -24.89 1.84
CA ASP A 305 6.22 -23.70 1.40
C ASP A 305 6.85 -23.88 0.00
N GLU A 306 7.27 -25.11 -0.35
CA GLU A 306 7.82 -25.42 -1.68
C GLU A 306 6.74 -25.42 -2.77
N ILE A 307 5.49 -25.76 -2.43
CA ILE A 307 4.34 -25.67 -3.35
C ILE A 307 4.00 -24.22 -3.66
N PHE A 308 4.08 -23.34 -2.66
CA PHE A 308 3.73 -21.91 -2.81
C PHE A 308 4.74 -21.14 -3.66
N TYR A 309 6.02 -21.51 -3.67
CA TYR A 309 7.07 -20.89 -4.48
C TYR A 309 7.26 -21.54 -5.86
N GLY A 310 6.74 -22.76 -6.09
CA GLY A 310 6.85 -23.47 -7.35
C GLY A 310 5.89 -22.99 -8.44
N GLU A 311 4.70 -22.51 -8.07
CA GLU A 311 3.69 -22.02 -9.01
C GLU A 311 4.01 -20.60 -9.57
N GLU A 312 4.83 -19.80 -8.87
CA GLU A 312 5.23 -18.45 -9.34
C GLU A 312 6.25 -18.48 -10.50
N PHE A 313 6.88 -19.61 -10.81
CA PHE A 313 7.93 -19.70 -11.84
C PHE A 313 7.43 -20.07 -13.25
N ASP A 314 6.21 -20.62 -13.36
CA ASP A 314 5.66 -21.04 -14.65
C ASP A 314 4.83 -19.94 -15.34
N GLU A 315 4.38 -18.90 -14.67
CA GLU A 315 3.63 -17.79 -15.29
C GLU A 315 4.51 -16.80 -16.08
N GLU A 316 5.83 -16.73 -15.83
CA GLU A 316 6.73 -15.87 -16.61
C GLU A 316 7.13 -16.45 -17.97
N ALA A 317 6.79 -17.71 -18.29
CA ALA A 317 7.17 -18.37 -19.53
C ALA A 317 6.15 -18.22 -20.69
N ASP A 318 4.90 -17.82 -20.40
CA ASP A 318 3.83 -17.76 -21.42
C ASP A 318 3.61 -16.36 -22.05
N ASP A 319 4.30 -15.31 -21.59
CA ASP A 319 4.17 -13.95 -22.16
C ASP A 319 5.17 -13.65 -23.32
N PHE A 320 5.78 -14.68 -23.90
CA PHE A 320 6.62 -14.57 -25.11
C PHE A 320 6.14 -15.47 -26.25
N ILE A 321 4.92 -15.22 -26.75
CA ILE A 321 4.53 -15.57 -28.13
C ILE A 321 3.63 -14.46 -28.71
#